data_5ccc2cda0fb0e109d03736af71e363db
#
_entry.id   5ccc2cda0fb0e109d03736af71e363db
#
_cell.length_a   1.000
_cell.length_b   1.000
_cell.length_c   1.000
_cell.angle_alpha   90.00
_cell.angle_beta   90.00
_cell.angle_gamma   90.00
#
_symmetry.space_group_name_H-M   'P 1'
#
loop_
_entity.id
_entity.type
_entity.pdbx_description
1 polymer ?
#
loop_
_entity_poly.entity_id
_entity_poly.type
_entity_poly.pdbx_seq_one_letter_code
_entity_poly.pdbx_strand_id
1 'polypeptide(L)'
;VFDSLNWIPGMEVAMEEVLRQNKLLEATMCYTGDILDETKDKYTLKYYVDLAKELEKRGAHMLAIKDMSGLLKPYAAKKLVSALKQEVGLPIHLHTHDTTGNQVAALLMAAEAGVDVVDVACAPLAGLTSQPSLDAVVAALHGTERDTGLDLRRVQELSNYWADVRLRYESFDHGLKT
;
A
#
# COMPACT_ATOMS: atom_id res chain seq x y z
N VAL A 1 -0.14 -8.18 -10.31
CA VAL A 1 -0.03 -7.66 -11.69
C VAL A 1 -0.43 -6.20 -11.71
N PHE A 2 0.36 -5.33 -12.34
CA PHE A 2 0.02 -3.90 -12.51
C PHE A 2 0.53 -3.35 -13.84
N ASP A 3 -0.10 -2.27 -14.28
CA ASP A 3 0.38 -1.37 -15.32
C ASP A 3 0.46 0.05 -14.74
N SER A 4 1.55 0.77 -14.98
CA SER A 4 1.79 2.09 -14.39
C SER A 4 0.78 3.16 -14.81
N LEU A 5 0.10 2.95 -15.93
CA LEU A 5 -0.95 3.82 -16.45
C LEU A 5 -2.37 3.29 -16.17
N ASN A 6 -2.48 2.20 -15.41
CA ASN A 6 -3.75 1.49 -15.18
C ASN A 6 -4.42 1.03 -16.48
N TRP A 7 -3.63 0.69 -17.51
CA TRP A 7 -4.15 0.24 -18.79
C TRP A 7 -4.44 -1.26 -18.75
N ILE A 8 -5.70 -1.60 -18.55
CA ILE A 8 -6.16 -2.98 -18.35
C ILE A 8 -5.72 -3.92 -19.48
N PRO A 9 -5.81 -3.55 -20.79
CA PRO A 9 -5.35 -4.46 -21.84
C PRO A 9 -3.87 -4.85 -21.72
N GLY A 10 -3.03 -3.97 -21.15
CA GLY A 10 -1.63 -4.29 -20.85
C GLY A 10 -1.44 -5.31 -19.73
N MET A 11 -2.43 -5.45 -18.86
CA MET A 11 -2.42 -6.40 -17.74
C MET A 11 -3.01 -7.76 -18.08
N GLU A 12 -3.90 -7.83 -19.09
CA GLU A 12 -4.73 -9.02 -19.38
C GLU A 12 -3.93 -10.31 -19.52
N VAL A 13 -2.90 -10.30 -20.36
CA VAL A 13 -2.08 -11.49 -20.63
C VAL A 13 -1.46 -12.05 -19.34
N ALA A 14 -0.95 -11.16 -18.48
CA ALA A 14 -0.36 -11.57 -17.21
C ALA A 14 -1.42 -12.08 -16.22
N MET A 15 -2.57 -11.42 -16.16
CA MET A 15 -3.69 -11.82 -15.30
C MET A 15 -4.24 -13.20 -15.70
N GLU A 16 -4.49 -13.41 -16.98
CA GLU A 16 -4.95 -14.70 -17.54
C GLU A 16 -3.95 -15.81 -17.25
N GLU A 17 -2.65 -15.56 -17.41
CA GLU A 17 -1.62 -16.55 -17.13
C GLU A 17 -1.56 -16.94 -15.66
N VAL A 18 -1.66 -15.97 -14.73
CA VAL A 18 -1.72 -16.24 -13.28
C VAL A 18 -2.91 -17.15 -12.95
N LEU A 19 -4.09 -16.84 -13.51
CA LEU A 19 -5.30 -17.63 -13.31
C LEU A 19 -5.15 -19.05 -13.93
N ARG A 20 -4.60 -19.14 -15.15
CA ARG A 20 -4.36 -20.41 -15.83
C ARG A 20 -3.42 -21.33 -15.04
N GLN A 21 -2.46 -20.75 -14.32
CA GLN A 21 -1.53 -21.47 -13.44
C GLN A 21 -2.13 -21.80 -12.06
N ASN A 22 -3.42 -21.51 -11.86
CA ASN A 22 -4.12 -21.70 -10.58
C ASN A 22 -3.39 -21.03 -9.40
N LYS A 23 -2.94 -19.78 -9.61
CA LYS A 23 -2.28 -18.94 -8.60
C LYS A 23 -3.19 -17.81 -8.16
N LEU A 24 -2.87 -17.21 -7.00
CA LEU A 24 -3.55 -16.01 -6.55
C LEU A 24 -3.22 -14.84 -7.46
N LEU A 25 -4.27 -14.19 -7.96
CA LEU A 25 -4.16 -12.97 -8.75
C LEU A 25 -4.42 -11.78 -7.86
N GLU A 26 -3.37 -11.03 -7.56
CA GLU A 26 -3.46 -9.68 -7.03
C GLU A 26 -3.37 -8.70 -8.20
N ALA A 27 -4.47 -8.00 -8.45
CA ALA A 27 -4.54 -6.97 -9.46
C ALA A 27 -4.38 -5.59 -8.81
N THR A 28 -3.52 -4.74 -9.37
CA THR A 28 -3.07 -3.52 -8.71
C THR A 28 -3.50 -2.28 -9.47
N MET A 29 -4.04 -1.32 -8.75
CA MET A 29 -4.32 0.04 -9.23
C MET A 29 -3.18 0.97 -8.82
N CYS A 30 -2.54 1.64 -9.78
CA CYS A 30 -1.59 2.70 -9.49
C CYS A 30 -2.34 3.98 -9.10
N TYR A 31 -2.09 4.46 -7.88
CA TYR A 31 -2.69 5.70 -7.39
C TYR A 31 -1.89 6.91 -7.83
N THR A 32 -2.60 7.93 -8.30
CA THR A 32 -2.06 9.25 -8.62
C THR A 32 -3.13 10.31 -8.44
N GLY A 33 -2.73 11.58 -8.44
CA GLY A 33 -3.64 12.70 -8.25
C GLY A 33 -4.04 12.90 -6.79
N ASP A 34 -5.20 13.51 -6.60
CA ASP A 34 -5.76 13.81 -5.28
C ASP A 34 -7.28 13.66 -5.31
N ILE A 35 -7.80 12.58 -4.76
CA ILE A 35 -9.24 12.31 -4.72
C ILE A 35 -10.02 13.24 -3.76
N LEU A 36 -9.33 14.08 -3.00
CA LEU A 36 -9.94 15.11 -2.15
C LEU A 36 -10.12 16.43 -2.88
N ASP A 37 -9.46 16.63 -4.02
CA ASP A 37 -9.59 17.81 -4.84
C ASP A 37 -10.73 17.64 -5.86
N GLU A 38 -11.90 18.19 -5.53
CA GLU A 38 -13.09 18.11 -6.36
C GLU A 38 -13.02 18.93 -7.66
N THR A 39 -11.97 19.74 -7.83
CA THR A 39 -11.75 20.49 -9.07
C THR A 39 -11.13 19.64 -10.18
N LYS A 40 -10.65 18.42 -9.84
CA LYS A 40 -10.04 17.48 -10.77
C LYS A 40 -11.09 16.55 -11.37
N ASP A 41 -11.01 16.35 -12.68
CA ASP A 41 -11.86 15.47 -13.45
C ASP A 41 -11.23 14.09 -13.75
N LYS A 42 -9.90 13.96 -13.52
CA LYS A 42 -9.15 12.71 -13.66
C LYS A 42 -8.78 12.12 -12.31
N TYR A 43 -8.62 10.80 -12.28
CA TYR A 43 -8.17 10.06 -11.09
C TYR A 43 -9.02 10.35 -9.86
N THR A 44 -10.33 10.48 -10.10
CA THR A 44 -11.33 10.71 -9.06
C THR A 44 -11.58 9.45 -8.23
N LEU A 45 -12.29 9.57 -7.12
CA LEU A 45 -12.75 8.40 -6.35
C LEU A 45 -13.55 7.42 -7.26
N LYS A 46 -14.44 7.95 -8.09
CA LYS A 46 -15.23 7.15 -9.04
C LYS A 46 -14.33 6.37 -10.00
N TYR A 47 -13.27 7.00 -10.52
CA TYR A 47 -12.31 6.33 -11.40
C TYR A 47 -11.72 5.09 -10.74
N TYR A 48 -11.27 5.18 -9.49
CA TYR A 48 -10.68 4.04 -8.77
C TYR A 48 -11.71 2.96 -8.43
N VAL A 49 -12.93 3.34 -8.09
CA VAL A 49 -14.02 2.39 -7.84
C VAL A 49 -14.38 1.62 -9.12
N ASP A 50 -14.52 2.32 -10.24
CA ASP A 50 -14.83 1.68 -11.53
C ASP A 50 -13.71 0.73 -11.96
N LEU A 51 -12.44 1.14 -11.80
CA LEU A 51 -11.28 0.31 -12.09
C LEU A 51 -11.25 -0.95 -11.19
N ALA A 52 -11.53 -0.81 -9.90
CA ALA A 52 -11.58 -1.91 -8.96
C ALA A 52 -12.64 -2.96 -9.36
N LYS A 53 -13.84 -2.50 -9.71
CA LYS A 53 -14.93 -3.37 -10.20
C LYS A 53 -14.55 -4.12 -11.48
N GLU A 54 -13.86 -3.45 -12.38
CA GLU A 54 -13.39 -4.09 -13.61
C GLU A 54 -12.33 -5.15 -13.34
N LEU A 55 -11.40 -4.91 -12.41
CA LEU A 55 -10.40 -5.89 -12.01
C LEU A 55 -11.02 -7.09 -11.28
N GLU A 56 -12.00 -6.86 -10.39
CA GLU A 56 -12.77 -7.91 -9.74
C GLU A 56 -13.50 -8.78 -10.77
N LYS A 57 -14.19 -8.19 -11.72
CA LYS A 57 -14.89 -8.89 -12.81
C LYS A 57 -13.97 -9.76 -13.65
N ARG A 58 -12.69 -9.39 -13.76
CA ARG A 58 -11.65 -10.16 -14.48
C ARG A 58 -11.03 -11.26 -13.65
N GLY A 59 -11.56 -11.54 -12.47
CA GLY A 59 -11.17 -12.66 -11.63
C GLY A 59 -10.02 -12.38 -10.67
N ALA A 60 -9.74 -11.12 -10.34
CA ALA A 60 -8.81 -10.81 -9.27
C ALA A 60 -9.26 -11.44 -7.94
N HIS A 61 -8.32 -11.96 -7.17
CA HIS A 61 -8.55 -12.52 -5.83
C HIS A 61 -8.25 -11.51 -4.73
N MET A 62 -7.43 -10.53 -5.02
CA MET A 62 -7.05 -9.42 -4.15
C MET A 62 -6.84 -8.16 -4.99
N LEU A 63 -7.16 -7.02 -4.43
CA LEU A 63 -6.98 -5.72 -5.06
C LEU A 63 -5.89 -4.94 -4.31
N ALA A 64 -4.83 -4.53 -5.01
CA ALA A 64 -3.82 -3.67 -4.43
C ALA A 64 -3.98 -2.21 -4.88
N ILE A 65 -3.71 -1.29 -3.97
CA ILE A 65 -3.50 0.13 -4.23
C ILE A 65 -1.99 0.36 -4.18
N LYS A 66 -1.41 0.84 -5.28
CA LYS A 66 0.02 1.14 -5.37
C LYS A 66 0.23 2.65 -5.44
N ASP A 67 0.67 3.23 -4.35
CA ASP A 67 1.09 4.62 -4.27
C ASP A 67 2.61 4.73 -4.34
N MET A 68 3.14 5.03 -5.52
CA MET A 68 4.57 5.02 -5.80
C MET A 68 5.33 6.24 -5.23
N SER A 69 4.64 7.26 -4.75
CA SER A 69 5.26 8.54 -4.40
C SER A 69 4.76 9.14 -3.10
N GLY A 70 3.97 8.41 -2.32
CA GLY A 70 3.39 8.93 -1.09
C GLY A 70 2.35 10.04 -1.33
N LEU A 71 1.62 9.99 -2.44
CA LEU A 71 0.59 10.98 -2.78
C LEU A 71 -0.73 10.76 -2.04
N LEU A 72 -0.98 9.53 -1.61
CA LEU A 72 -2.21 9.17 -0.94
C LEU A 72 -2.24 9.79 0.47
N LYS A 73 -2.91 10.92 0.60
CA LYS A 73 -3.09 11.63 1.88
C LYS A 73 -3.85 10.75 2.88
N PRO A 74 -3.65 10.91 4.20
CA PRO A 74 -4.32 10.07 5.22
C PRO A 74 -5.85 10.03 5.06
N TYR A 75 -6.49 11.18 4.88
CA TYR A 75 -7.95 11.22 4.69
C TYR A 75 -8.40 10.69 3.32
N ALA A 76 -7.56 10.81 2.30
CA ALA A 76 -7.79 10.18 1.00
C ALA A 76 -7.72 8.65 1.11
N ALA A 77 -6.77 8.12 1.88
CA ALA A 77 -6.65 6.68 2.15
C ALA A 77 -7.93 6.14 2.80
N LYS A 78 -8.42 6.82 3.86
CA LYS A 78 -9.68 6.45 4.50
C LYS A 78 -10.85 6.47 3.53
N LYS A 79 -10.98 7.55 2.74
CA LYS A 79 -12.07 7.72 1.75
C LYS A 79 -12.02 6.64 0.67
N LEU A 80 -10.83 6.36 0.12
CA LEU A 80 -10.65 5.36 -0.94
C LEU A 80 -10.93 3.94 -0.43
N VAL A 81 -10.29 3.54 0.67
CA VAL A 81 -10.46 2.19 1.23
C VAL A 81 -11.90 1.97 1.65
N SER A 82 -12.55 2.94 2.32
CA SER A 82 -13.98 2.82 2.70
C SER A 82 -14.87 2.62 1.47
N ALA A 83 -14.64 3.34 0.38
CA ALA A 83 -15.43 3.18 -0.84
C ALA A 83 -15.18 1.81 -1.49
N LEU A 84 -13.93 1.37 -1.58
CA LEU A 84 -13.60 0.06 -2.15
C LEU A 84 -14.22 -1.08 -1.33
N LYS A 85 -14.14 -1.03 0.01
CA LYS A 85 -14.75 -2.05 0.89
C LYS A 85 -16.28 -2.12 0.76
N GLN A 86 -16.95 -1.07 0.30
CA GLN A 86 -18.40 -1.06 0.04
C GLN A 86 -18.75 -1.57 -1.37
N GLU A 87 -17.85 -1.42 -2.34
CA GLU A 87 -18.15 -1.56 -3.75
C GLU A 87 -17.59 -2.85 -4.38
N VAL A 88 -16.58 -3.47 -3.75
CA VAL A 88 -16.00 -4.75 -4.19
C VAL A 88 -15.91 -5.75 -3.04
N GLY A 89 -15.99 -7.05 -3.37
CA GLY A 89 -15.90 -8.15 -2.41
C GLY A 89 -14.47 -8.63 -2.13
N LEU A 90 -13.45 -7.94 -2.66
CA LEU A 90 -12.06 -8.37 -2.58
C LEU A 90 -11.36 -7.86 -1.32
N PRO A 91 -10.39 -8.61 -0.76
CA PRO A 91 -9.43 -8.05 0.18
C PRO A 91 -8.66 -6.89 -0.46
N ILE A 92 -8.41 -5.84 0.32
CA ILE A 92 -7.70 -4.64 -0.12
C ILE A 92 -6.31 -4.61 0.50
N HIS A 93 -5.30 -4.50 -0.36
CA HIS A 93 -3.90 -4.33 0.01
C HIS A 93 -3.44 -2.91 -0.32
N LEU A 94 -2.80 -2.22 0.63
CA LEU A 94 -2.24 -0.89 0.42
C LEU A 94 -0.72 -0.93 0.46
N HIS A 95 -0.11 -0.65 -0.69
CA HIS A 95 1.33 -0.43 -0.85
C HIS A 95 1.59 1.06 -1.10
N THR A 96 2.45 1.67 -0.29
CA THR A 96 2.83 3.08 -0.46
C THR A 96 4.30 3.31 -0.15
N HIS A 97 4.91 4.32 -0.79
CA HIS A 97 6.25 4.81 -0.47
C HIS A 97 6.16 6.06 0.42
N ASP A 98 7.05 6.18 1.38
CA ASP A 98 6.98 7.26 2.39
C ASP A 98 7.74 8.54 1.99
N THR A 99 7.75 8.84 0.69
CA THR A 99 8.46 9.99 0.11
C THR A 99 8.03 11.33 0.71
N THR A 100 6.77 11.43 1.13
CA THR A 100 6.21 12.65 1.74
C THR A 100 6.26 12.66 3.27
N GLY A 101 6.67 11.55 3.91
CA GLY A 101 6.69 11.40 5.37
C GLY A 101 5.31 11.29 6.03
N ASN A 102 4.23 11.15 5.25
CA ASN A 102 2.86 11.09 5.75
C ASN A 102 2.28 9.66 5.78
N GLN A 103 3.05 8.67 5.32
CA GLN A 103 2.43 7.41 4.97
C GLN A 103 2.12 6.50 6.17
N VAL A 104 2.81 6.65 7.30
CA VAL A 104 2.34 6.01 8.54
C VAL A 104 0.90 6.45 8.86
N ALA A 105 0.62 7.76 8.80
CA ALA A 105 -0.72 8.28 9.04
C ALA A 105 -1.73 7.79 7.98
N ALA A 106 -1.32 7.67 6.71
CA ALA A 106 -2.16 7.13 5.65
C ALA A 106 -2.53 5.65 5.91
N LEU A 107 -1.55 4.83 6.34
CA LEU A 107 -1.80 3.44 6.71
C LEU A 107 -2.74 3.31 7.91
N LEU A 108 -2.60 4.17 8.94
CA LEU A 108 -3.52 4.18 10.08
C LEU A 108 -4.94 4.54 9.66
N MET A 109 -5.12 5.53 8.79
CA MET A 109 -6.43 5.89 8.26
C MET A 109 -7.03 4.80 7.36
N ALA A 110 -6.19 4.07 6.62
CA ALA A 110 -6.60 2.90 5.85
C ALA A 110 -7.02 1.74 6.78
N ALA A 111 -6.28 1.50 7.87
CA ALA A 111 -6.64 0.50 8.87
C ALA A 111 -8.00 0.79 9.50
N GLU A 112 -8.27 2.04 9.88
CA GLU A 112 -9.59 2.51 10.34
C GLU A 112 -10.71 2.23 9.33
N ALA A 113 -10.40 2.34 8.03
CA ALA A 113 -11.34 2.08 6.95
C ALA A 113 -11.50 0.58 6.60
N GLY A 114 -10.73 -0.29 7.24
CA GLY A 114 -10.82 -1.74 7.05
C GLY A 114 -9.96 -2.31 5.94
N VAL A 115 -8.79 -1.70 5.64
CA VAL A 115 -7.79 -2.32 4.78
C VAL A 115 -7.37 -3.67 5.37
N ASP A 116 -7.14 -4.66 4.50
CA ASP A 116 -6.84 -6.03 4.94
C ASP A 116 -5.32 -6.26 5.07
N VAL A 117 -4.52 -5.63 4.20
CA VAL A 117 -3.06 -5.78 4.17
C VAL A 117 -2.41 -4.41 3.95
N VAL A 118 -1.29 -4.15 4.61
CA VAL A 118 -0.44 -2.97 4.36
C VAL A 118 1.02 -3.38 4.27
N ASP A 119 1.77 -2.70 3.41
CA ASP A 119 3.21 -2.89 3.28
C ASP A 119 3.98 -1.90 4.14
N VAL A 120 4.96 -2.42 4.86
CA VAL A 120 5.87 -1.66 5.73
C VAL A 120 7.29 -2.18 5.59
N ALA A 121 8.28 -1.39 6.03
CA ALA A 121 9.68 -1.79 6.07
C ALA A 121 10.22 -1.74 7.50
N CYS A 122 11.19 -2.61 7.83
CA CYS A 122 11.90 -2.53 9.10
C CYS A 122 12.48 -1.12 9.30
N ALA A 123 12.37 -0.55 10.50
CA ALA A 123 12.69 0.86 10.77
C ALA A 123 14.02 1.35 10.17
N PRO A 124 15.15 0.61 10.23
CA PRO A 124 16.41 1.07 9.63
C PRO A 124 16.39 1.20 8.11
N LEU A 125 15.42 0.57 7.44
CA LEU A 125 15.26 0.55 5.98
C LEU A 125 14.02 1.31 5.52
N ALA A 126 13.25 1.89 6.46
CA ALA A 126 11.99 2.58 6.20
C ALA A 126 12.18 4.05 5.81
N GLY A 127 11.11 4.66 5.34
CA GLY A 127 11.04 6.09 5.02
C GLY A 127 11.57 6.47 3.64
N LEU A 128 11.38 7.73 3.26
CA LEU A 128 11.78 8.28 1.97
C LEU A 128 11.26 7.45 0.79
N THR A 129 12.14 6.88 -0.01
CA THR A 129 11.78 6.05 -1.17
C THR A 129 11.43 4.60 -0.82
N SER A 130 11.52 4.24 0.46
CA SER A 130 11.04 2.95 0.99
C SER A 130 9.62 3.09 1.55
N GLN A 131 9.12 2.05 2.20
CA GLN A 131 7.80 2.00 2.82
C GLN A 131 7.83 2.65 4.22
N PRO A 132 6.64 2.91 4.82
CA PRO A 132 6.54 3.34 6.21
C PRO A 132 7.17 2.34 7.18
N SER A 133 7.58 2.85 8.36
CA SER A 133 8.20 2.02 9.39
C SER A 133 7.25 1.00 9.99
N LEU A 134 7.64 -0.28 9.98
CA LEU A 134 6.97 -1.38 10.67
C LEU A 134 6.78 -1.06 12.16
N ASP A 135 7.86 -0.62 12.81
CA ASP A 135 7.87 -0.32 14.26
C ASP A 135 6.83 0.76 14.59
N ALA A 136 6.76 1.81 13.77
CA ALA A 136 5.82 2.90 13.97
C ALA A 136 4.36 2.46 13.77
N VAL A 137 4.06 1.66 12.73
CA VAL A 137 2.70 1.18 12.46
C VAL A 137 2.25 0.19 13.53
N VAL A 138 3.09 -0.78 13.91
CA VAL A 138 2.78 -1.74 14.96
C VAL A 138 2.55 -1.04 16.30
N ALA A 139 3.43 -0.11 16.70
CA ALA A 139 3.26 0.65 17.93
C ALA A 139 1.99 1.51 17.93
N ALA A 140 1.67 2.16 16.82
CA ALA A 140 0.47 3.01 16.72
C ALA A 140 -0.83 2.22 16.76
N LEU A 141 -0.86 0.99 16.25
CA LEU A 141 -2.05 0.14 16.26
C LEU A 141 -2.18 -0.70 17.55
N HIS A 142 -1.11 -0.79 18.36
CA HIS A 142 -1.12 -1.60 19.56
C HIS A 142 -2.22 -1.17 20.54
N GLY A 143 -2.99 -2.15 21.02
CA GLY A 143 -4.11 -1.93 21.95
C GLY A 143 -5.36 -1.32 21.31
N THR A 144 -5.41 -1.18 19.98
CA THR A 144 -6.60 -0.76 19.22
C THR A 144 -7.37 -1.98 18.70
N GLU A 145 -8.54 -1.75 18.12
CA GLU A 145 -9.30 -2.80 17.39
C GLU A 145 -8.55 -3.33 16.16
N ARG A 146 -7.52 -2.63 15.70
CA ARG A 146 -6.66 -2.98 14.56
C ARG A 146 -5.27 -3.43 14.99
N ASP A 147 -5.11 -3.84 16.25
CA ASP A 147 -3.85 -4.39 16.73
C ASP A 147 -3.37 -5.52 15.84
N THR A 148 -2.11 -5.43 15.40
CA THR A 148 -1.49 -6.41 14.52
C THR A 148 -1.19 -7.75 15.20
N GLY A 149 -1.21 -7.80 16.52
CA GLY A 149 -0.77 -8.95 17.31
C GLY A 149 0.74 -9.22 17.28
N LEU A 150 1.52 -8.33 16.64
CA LEU A 150 2.98 -8.46 16.62
C LEU A 150 3.60 -8.01 17.94
N ASP A 151 4.53 -8.80 18.47
CA ASP A 151 5.30 -8.45 19.68
C ASP A 151 6.31 -7.34 19.34
N LEU A 152 6.09 -6.14 19.91
CA LEU A 152 6.94 -4.97 19.70
C LEU A 152 8.42 -5.21 20.02
N ARG A 153 8.72 -6.05 21.00
CA ARG A 153 10.11 -6.38 21.34
C ARG A 153 10.77 -7.19 20.22
N ARG A 154 10.04 -8.16 19.65
CA ARG A 154 10.56 -8.94 18.51
C ARG A 154 10.70 -8.09 17.26
N VAL A 155 9.77 -7.16 17.04
CA VAL A 155 9.90 -6.17 15.95
C VAL A 155 11.16 -5.33 16.14
N GLN A 156 11.45 -4.88 17.38
CA GLN A 156 12.66 -4.12 17.70
C GLN A 156 13.95 -4.96 17.52
N GLU A 157 13.94 -6.23 17.92
CA GLU A 157 15.07 -7.15 17.69
C GLU A 157 15.37 -7.31 16.19
N LEU A 158 14.31 -7.44 15.37
CA LEU A 158 14.43 -7.49 13.91
C LEU A 158 14.98 -6.17 13.34
N SER A 159 14.54 -5.05 13.84
CA SER A 159 15.04 -3.73 13.45
C SER A 159 16.51 -3.55 13.80
N ASN A 160 16.94 -3.98 14.99
CA ASN A 160 18.36 -3.96 15.38
C ASN A 160 19.23 -4.81 14.44
N TYR A 161 18.77 -6.01 14.08
CA TYR A 161 19.46 -6.85 13.10
C TYR A 161 19.63 -6.14 11.74
N TRP A 162 18.57 -5.53 11.23
CA TRP A 162 18.62 -4.81 9.95
C TRP A 162 19.44 -3.52 10.01
N ALA A 163 19.53 -2.87 11.19
CA ALA A 163 20.43 -1.74 11.40
C ALA A 163 21.90 -2.18 11.22
N ASP A 164 22.29 -3.30 11.82
CA ASP A 164 23.65 -3.87 11.68
C ASP A 164 23.94 -4.31 10.22
N VAL A 165 22.95 -4.89 9.55
CA VAL A 165 23.09 -5.25 8.14
C VAL A 165 23.28 -3.99 7.28
N ARG A 166 22.47 -2.93 7.48
CA ARG A 166 22.57 -1.68 6.73
C ARG A 166 23.97 -1.05 6.82
N LEU A 167 24.64 -1.11 7.98
CA LEU A 167 26.00 -0.59 8.14
C LEU A 167 26.98 -1.24 7.18
N ARG A 168 26.79 -2.52 6.81
CA ARG A 168 27.65 -3.22 5.85
C ARG A 168 27.54 -2.70 4.41
N TYR A 169 26.44 -2.01 4.12
CA TYR A 169 26.14 -1.41 2.81
C TYR A 169 26.30 0.10 2.80
N GLU A 170 26.82 0.71 3.88
CA GLU A 170 26.92 2.17 4.00
C GLU A 170 27.68 2.82 2.84
N SER A 171 28.71 2.17 2.31
CA SER A 171 29.48 2.67 1.16
C SER A 171 28.67 2.72 -0.15
N PHE A 172 27.55 2.00 -0.22
CA PHE A 172 26.64 1.95 -1.36
C PHE A 172 25.36 2.74 -1.12
N ASP A 173 25.11 3.19 0.10
CA ASP A 173 23.93 3.96 0.47
C ASP A 173 24.15 5.44 0.15
N HIS A 174 23.78 5.83 -1.06
CA HIS A 174 23.85 7.19 -1.57
C HIS A 174 22.51 7.95 -1.48
N GLY A 175 21.53 7.36 -0.78
CA GLY A 175 20.21 7.99 -0.60
C GLY A 175 20.25 9.25 0.26
N LEU A 176 19.14 9.99 0.24
CA LEU A 176 18.94 11.11 1.16
C LEU A 176 19.04 10.61 2.60
N LYS A 177 19.91 11.23 3.39
CA LYS A 177 19.99 10.99 4.83
C LYS A 177 19.14 12.03 5.53
N THR A 178 18.18 11.59 6.34
CA THR A 178 17.39 12.45 7.23
C THR A 178 18.17 12.76 8.49
#